data_16d2931f298840719db7de8e2a87f9af
#
_entry.id   16d2931f298840719db7de8e2a87f9af
#
_cell.length_a   1.000
_cell.length_b   1.000
_cell.length_c   1.000
_cell.angle_alpha   90.00
_cell.angle_beta   90.00
_cell.angle_gamma   90.00
#
_symmetry.space_group_name_H-M   'P 1'
#
loop_
_entity.id
_entity.type
_entity.pdbx_description
1 polymer ?
#
loop_
_entity_poly.entity_id
_entity_poly.type
_entity_poly.pdbx_seq_one_letter_code
_entity_poly.pdbx_strand_id
1 'polypeptide(L)'
;MSIILGINKDHSDSSACLLIDGKLIGAVAEERLGKRLKHDSSFPKNSIKWLLKESNIKYSDINVIAVSNNSLSNLPNKFFHSFDFSRKNLFKKIKSKLFNKSSVDKEIIDLCLNNDEDKNNLKYKLYKVEHHLAHIASAYYLSGFKNRTAGLSYDGSGDAVSIMLAECNNTEIKVLERVYLPKSLGHFYSAVCNYIGFEKFGEEYKVMGLSAYGEDKYSNYFNDLIGYDEKYCLRQKNIFNYNSIDYKKNQIIKFNKGIFLNKKVEKFSQESKDIAKSLQVTFEKIVMQIIDRLQKKVPSSNLVMAGGC
;
A
#
# COMPACT_ATOMS: atom_id res chain seq x y z
N MET A 1 -8.47 -13.80 27.33
CA MET A 1 -8.76 -13.80 25.89
C MET A 1 -8.40 -12.42 25.32
N SER A 2 -7.53 -12.35 24.36
CA SER A 2 -7.11 -11.10 23.70
C SER A 2 -7.75 -11.04 22.30
N ILE A 3 -8.62 -10.06 22.06
CA ILE A 3 -9.36 -9.90 20.80
C ILE A 3 -8.86 -8.66 20.11
N ILE A 4 -8.32 -8.84 18.89
CA ILE A 4 -7.75 -7.78 18.08
C ILE A 4 -8.53 -7.68 16.76
N LEU A 5 -9.07 -6.50 16.47
CA LEU A 5 -9.70 -6.16 15.21
C LEU A 5 -8.70 -5.38 14.36
N GLY A 6 -8.24 -5.95 13.27
CA GLY A 6 -7.42 -5.28 12.26
C GLY A 6 -8.30 -4.61 11.20
N ILE A 7 -7.99 -3.36 10.84
CA ILE A 7 -8.76 -2.57 9.88
C ILE A 7 -7.83 -1.96 8.84
N ASN A 8 -8.09 -2.25 7.56
CA ASN A 8 -7.55 -1.51 6.44
C ASN A 8 -8.61 -0.55 5.91
N LYS A 9 -8.33 0.75 5.95
CA LYS A 9 -9.23 1.82 5.52
C LYS A 9 -8.49 2.97 4.87
N ASP A 10 -9.23 3.88 4.26
CA ASP A 10 -8.67 5.02 3.52
C ASP A 10 -7.76 4.57 2.34
N HIS A 11 -7.98 3.37 1.87
CA HIS A 11 -7.32 2.72 0.74
C HIS A 11 -8.38 2.13 -0.19
N SER A 12 -8.03 1.88 -1.45
CA SER A 12 -8.97 1.38 -2.45
C SER A 12 -9.51 -0.03 -2.19
N ASP A 13 -8.89 -0.80 -1.29
CA ASP A 13 -9.29 -2.17 -0.95
C ASP A 13 -9.45 -2.29 0.55
N SER A 14 -10.52 -1.68 1.08
CA SER A 14 -10.78 -1.74 2.51
C SER A 14 -11.15 -3.16 2.94
N SER A 15 -10.73 -3.52 4.14
CA SER A 15 -10.88 -4.87 4.68
C SER A 15 -10.78 -4.88 6.19
N ALA A 16 -11.22 -5.98 6.81
CA ALA A 16 -11.03 -6.23 8.23
C ALA A 16 -10.54 -7.66 8.48
N CYS A 17 -9.86 -7.85 9.60
CA CYS A 17 -9.48 -9.16 10.11
C CYS A 17 -9.68 -9.24 11.62
N LEU A 18 -9.91 -10.44 12.13
CA LEU A 18 -10.09 -10.72 13.55
C LEU A 18 -9.07 -11.74 14.03
N LEU A 19 -8.36 -11.40 15.10
CA LEU A 19 -7.45 -12.30 15.80
C LEU A 19 -7.96 -12.53 17.22
N ILE A 20 -7.91 -13.78 17.68
CA ILE A 20 -8.21 -14.18 19.05
C ILE A 20 -7.02 -14.95 19.60
N ASP A 21 -6.45 -14.47 20.71
CA ASP A 21 -5.27 -15.05 21.34
C ASP A 21 -4.12 -15.35 20.36
N GLY A 22 -3.89 -14.40 19.44
CA GLY A 22 -2.84 -14.46 18.42
C GLY A 22 -3.15 -15.34 17.21
N LYS A 23 -4.31 -15.99 17.14
CA LYS A 23 -4.74 -16.78 15.97
C LYS A 23 -5.64 -15.95 15.07
N LEU A 24 -5.37 -15.97 13.75
CA LEU A 24 -6.24 -15.38 12.76
C LEU A 24 -7.53 -16.23 12.65
N ILE A 25 -8.67 -15.63 13.00
CA ILE A 25 -9.98 -16.25 12.91
C ILE A 25 -10.60 -16.04 11.52
N GLY A 26 -10.43 -14.85 10.96
CA GLY A 26 -10.91 -14.52 9.63
C GLY A 26 -10.37 -13.19 9.13
N ALA A 27 -10.36 -13.05 7.82
CA ALA A 27 -10.04 -11.81 7.12
C ALA A 27 -10.92 -11.69 5.88
N VAL A 28 -11.50 -10.51 5.65
CA VAL A 28 -12.40 -10.30 4.52
C VAL A 28 -12.33 -8.88 3.99
N ALA A 29 -12.34 -8.75 2.65
CA ALA A 29 -12.43 -7.48 1.97
C ALA A 29 -13.88 -6.99 1.91
N GLU A 30 -14.10 -5.69 2.10
CA GLU A 30 -15.42 -5.07 2.09
C GLU A 30 -16.16 -5.28 0.77
N GLU A 31 -15.45 -5.28 -0.35
CA GLU A 31 -16.00 -5.55 -1.68
C GLU A 31 -16.70 -6.92 -1.81
N ARG A 32 -16.36 -7.89 -0.94
CA ARG A 32 -16.94 -9.25 -0.96
C ARG A 32 -18.31 -9.31 -0.30
N LEU A 33 -18.56 -8.44 0.67
CA LEU A 33 -19.77 -8.45 1.51
C LEU A 33 -20.72 -7.27 1.22
N GLY A 34 -20.18 -6.20 0.66
CA GLY A 34 -20.95 -5.01 0.30
C GLY A 34 -21.61 -5.10 -1.08
N LYS A 35 -21.52 -4.02 -1.84
CA LYS A 35 -22.08 -3.90 -3.19
C LYS A 35 -21.34 -4.70 -4.27
N ARG A 36 -20.34 -5.48 -3.90
CA ARG A 36 -19.42 -6.20 -4.81
C ARG A 36 -18.77 -5.28 -5.86
N LEU A 37 -18.48 -4.06 -5.44
CA LEU A 37 -17.74 -3.09 -6.23
C LEU A 37 -16.25 -3.38 -6.06
N LYS A 38 -15.55 -3.60 -7.17
CA LYS A 38 -14.10 -3.73 -7.16
C LYS A 38 -13.49 -2.44 -6.61
N HIS A 39 -12.51 -2.58 -5.70
CA HIS A 39 -11.83 -1.47 -5.04
C HIS A 39 -12.74 -0.59 -4.18
N ASP A 40 -13.50 -1.21 -3.28
CA ASP A 40 -14.29 -0.49 -2.29
C ASP A 40 -13.37 0.19 -1.26
N SER A 41 -13.43 1.53 -1.21
CA SER A 41 -12.64 2.36 -0.27
C SER A 41 -13.46 2.85 0.93
N SER A 42 -14.70 2.39 1.10
CA SER A 42 -15.52 2.73 2.25
C SER A 42 -14.94 2.16 3.54
N PHE A 43 -15.40 2.64 4.69
CA PHE A 43 -15.05 1.98 5.96
C PHE A 43 -15.60 0.55 5.97
N PRO A 44 -14.82 -0.49 6.37
CA PRO A 44 -15.20 -1.89 6.18
C PRO A 44 -16.25 -2.37 7.19
N LYS A 45 -17.45 -1.75 7.15
CA LYS A 45 -18.55 -2.00 8.10
C LYS A 45 -19.11 -3.41 8.00
N ASN A 46 -19.31 -3.88 6.76
CA ASN A 46 -19.87 -5.21 6.55
C ASN A 46 -18.87 -6.31 6.93
N SER A 47 -17.59 -6.07 6.62
CA SER A 47 -16.49 -6.96 6.99
C SER A 47 -16.37 -7.11 8.51
N ILE A 48 -16.44 -6.00 9.25
CA ILE A 48 -16.40 -6.01 10.72
C ILE A 48 -17.63 -6.75 11.28
N LYS A 49 -18.83 -6.39 10.82
CA LYS A 49 -20.07 -7.06 11.26
C LYS A 49 -20.05 -8.56 11.01
N TRP A 50 -19.62 -8.96 9.83
CA TRP A 50 -19.53 -10.37 9.47
C TRP A 50 -18.55 -11.13 10.38
N LEU A 51 -17.34 -10.61 10.57
CA LEU A 51 -16.32 -11.23 11.43
C LEU A 51 -16.80 -11.41 12.88
N LEU A 52 -17.40 -10.38 13.47
CA LEU A 52 -17.89 -10.45 14.85
C LEU A 52 -19.06 -11.42 14.99
N LYS A 53 -19.99 -11.41 14.03
CA LYS A 53 -21.15 -12.32 14.01
C LYS A 53 -20.71 -13.77 13.89
N GLU A 54 -19.87 -14.13 12.92
CA GLU A 54 -19.40 -15.50 12.70
C GLU A 54 -18.57 -16.04 13.87
N SER A 55 -17.92 -15.15 14.61
CA SER A 55 -17.11 -15.50 15.79
C SER A 55 -17.87 -15.41 17.11
N ASN A 56 -19.14 -15.00 17.09
CA ASN A 56 -19.95 -14.74 18.28
C ASN A 56 -19.29 -13.78 19.28
N ILE A 57 -18.65 -12.71 18.75
CA ILE A 57 -17.92 -11.67 19.50
C ILE A 57 -18.73 -10.38 19.45
N LYS A 58 -18.86 -9.70 20.61
CA LYS A 58 -19.48 -8.37 20.71
C LYS A 58 -18.44 -7.27 20.49
N TYR A 59 -18.89 -6.07 20.12
CA TYR A 59 -18.01 -4.90 20.03
C TYR A 59 -17.32 -4.57 21.35
N SER A 60 -18.01 -4.81 22.48
CA SER A 60 -17.49 -4.63 23.85
C SER A 60 -16.36 -5.59 24.23
N ASP A 61 -16.24 -6.73 23.52
CA ASP A 61 -15.20 -7.73 23.80
C ASP A 61 -13.86 -7.39 23.14
N ILE A 62 -13.85 -6.44 22.19
CA ILE A 62 -12.65 -6.03 21.46
C ILE A 62 -11.68 -5.32 22.43
N ASN A 63 -10.46 -5.85 22.55
CA ASN A 63 -9.42 -5.26 23.40
C ASN A 63 -8.55 -4.27 22.62
N VAL A 64 -8.30 -4.55 21.34
CA VAL A 64 -7.41 -3.76 20.49
C VAL A 64 -8.03 -3.56 19.11
N ILE A 65 -7.93 -2.35 18.59
CA ILE A 65 -8.15 -2.04 17.18
C ILE A 65 -6.82 -1.59 16.58
N ALA A 66 -6.39 -2.27 15.53
CA ALA A 66 -5.18 -1.93 14.78
C ALA A 66 -5.55 -1.42 13.37
N VAL A 67 -5.00 -0.28 12.97
CA VAL A 67 -5.27 0.33 11.65
C VAL A 67 -3.99 0.38 10.84
N SER A 68 -4.04 -0.02 9.58
CA SER A 68 -2.91 -0.16 8.64
C SER A 68 -2.39 1.17 8.06
N ASN A 69 -2.63 2.29 8.72
CA ASN A 69 -2.03 3.57 8.36
C ASN A 69 -1.68 4.41 9.60
N ASN A 70 -0.55 5.11 9.53
CA ASN A 70 -0.12 6.01 10.59
C ASN A 70 0.22 7.38 10.02
N SER A 71 -0.73 8.30 10.07
CA SER A 71 -0.52 9.66 9.56
C SER A 71 0.59 10.42 10.27
N LEU A 72 1.03 9.98 11.45
CA LEU A 72 2.13 10.59 12.21
C LEU A 72 3.49 9.96 11.90
N SER A 73 3.53 8.78 11.26
CA SER A 73 4.80 8.20 10.83
C SER A 73 5.43 9.02 9.71
N ASN A 74 6.76 9.01 9.64
CA ASN A 74 7.55 9.65 8.58
C ASN A 74 7.25 11.16 8.38
N LEU A 75 6.88 11.88 9.44
CA LEU A 75 6.51 13.30 9.40
C LEU A 75 7.55 14.19 8.68
N PRO A 76 8.87 14.07 8.93
CA PRO A 76 9.85 14.89 8.22
C PRO A 76 9.75 14.72 6.69
N ASN A 77 9.66 13.49 6.22
CA ASN A 77 9.56 13.20 4.78
C ASN A 77 8.21 13.64 4.20
N LYS A 78 7.12 13.47 4.94
CA LYS A 78 5.81 14.02 4.56
C LYS A 78 5.86 15.55 4.45
N PHE A 79 6.62 16.20 5.32
CA PHE A 79 6.77 17.67 5.31
C PHE A 79 7.62 18.14 4.14
N PHE A 80 8.77 17.50 3.86
CA PHE A 80 9.62 17.83 2.72
C PHE A 80 8.89 17.64 1.39
N HIS A 81 8.08 16.59 1.25
CA HIS A 81 7.25 16.38 0.06
C HIS A 81 6.11 17.39 -0.08
N SER A 82 5.61 17.92 1.02
CA SER A 82 4.54 18.92 0.98
C SER A 82 5.03 20.34 0.67
N PHE A 83 6.33 20.58 0.59
CA PHE A 83 6.84 21.84 0.07
C PHE A 83 6.50 22.04 -1.42
N ASP A 84 6.32 20.94 -2.18
CA ASP A 84 5.78 20.99 -3.54
C ASP A 84 4.24 21.06 -3.58
N PHE A 85 3.56 20.77 -2.45
CA PHE A 85 2.12 20.88 -2.29
C PHE A 85 1.78 22.15 -1.49
N SER A 86 0.91 22.99 -2.01
CA SER A 86 0.40 24.23 -1.39
C SER A 86 0.32 24.13 0.15
N ARG A 87 1.20 24.87 0.84
CA ARG A 87 1.37 24.93 2.31
C ARG A 87 0.06 25.06 3.09
N LYS A 88 -0.94 25.79 2.55
CA LYS A 88 -2.22 26.05 3.22
C LYS A 88 -3.07 24.79 3.48
N ASN A 89 -3.01 23.82 2.60
CA ASN A 89 -3.81 22.58 2.71
C ASN A 89 -3.21 21.57 3.69
N LEU A 90 -1.89 21.55 3.86
CA LEU A 90 -1.22 20.61 4.76
C LEU A 90 -1.44 20.96 6.23
N PHE A 91 -1.23 22.24 6.61
CA PHE A 91 -1.50 22.71 7.98
C PHE A 91 -2.96 22.48 8.39
N LYS A 92 -3.90 22.70 7.48
CA LYS A 92 -5.32 22.45 7.73
C LYS A 92 -5.61 20.95 7.94
N LYS A 93 -4.97 20.07 7.15
CA LYS A 93 -5.10 18.60 7.29
C LYS A 93 -4.42 18.07 8.56
N ILE A 94 -3.24 18.58 8.92
CA ILE A 94 -2.55 18.19 10.17
C ILE A 94 -3.37 18.63 11.37
N LYS A 95 -3.85 19.88 11.39
CA LYS A 95 -4.67 20.42 12.49
C LYS A 95 -5.98 19.64 12.67
N SER A 96 -6.69 19.34 11.57
CA SER A 96 -7.93 18.53 11.65
C SER A 96 -7.70 17.08 12.09
N LYS A 97 -6.52 16.49 11.78
CA LYS A 97 -6.19 15.11 12.18
C LYS A 97 -5.68 15.02 13.62
N LEU A 98 -5.11 16.09 14.17
CA LEU A 98 -4.63 16.13 15.56
C LEU A 98 -5.77 16.40 16.57
N PHE A 99 -6.79 17.15 16.18
CA PHE A 99 -7.85 17.61 17.10
C PHE A 99 -9.20 16.91 16.96
N ASN A 100 -9.42 16.12 15.90
CA ASN A 100 -10.65 15.34 15.80
C ASN A 100 -10.46 13.93 16.40
N LYS A 101 -11.46 13.47 17.17
CA LYS A 101 -11.61 12.04 17.48
C LYS A 101 -11.36 11.25 16.20
N SER A 102 -10.58 10.19 16.30
CA SER A 102 -10.19 9.41 15.12
C SER A 102 -11.47 9.01 14.37
N SER A 103 -11.47 9.10 13.04
CA SER A 103 -12.63 8.69 12.25
C SER A 103 -13.02 7.24 12.51
N VAL A 104 -12.08 6.42 12.99
CA VAL A 104 -12.29 5.03 13.40
C VAL A 104 -13.18 4.93 14.63
N ASP A 105 -12.91 5.74 15.66
CA ASP A 105 -13.71 5.70 16.90
C ASP A 105 -15.17 6.03 16.61
N LYS A 106 -15.43 7.03 15.74
CA LYS A 106 -16.81 7.37 15.34
C LYS A 106 -17.49 6.22 14.63
N GLU A 107 -16.82 5.59 13.65
CA GLU A 107 -17.38 4.49 12.87
C GLU A 107 -17.63 3.25 13.75
N ILE A 108 -16.75 2.96 14.70
CA ILE A 108 -16.95 1.83 15.65
C ILE A 108 -18.10 2.12 16.61
N ILE A 109 -18.20 3.35 17.14
CA ILE A 109 -19.33 3.74 17.98
C ILE A 109 -20.65 3.63 17.23
N ASP A 110 -20.71 4.12 15.99
CA ASP A 110 -21.90 4.01 15.14
C ASP A 110 -22.28 2.54 14.87
N LEU A 111 -21.28 1.67 14.63
CA LEU A 111 -21.52 0.24 14.46
C LEU A 111 -22.06 -0.42 15.73
N CYS A 112 -21.49 -0.09 16.89
CA CYS A 112 -21.91 -0.57 18.19
C CYS A 112 -23.37 -0.20 18.45
N LEU A 113 -23.74 1.07 18.30
CA LEU A 113 -25.09 1.57 18.50
C LEU A 113 -26.11 0.95 17.54
N ASN A 114 -25.71 0.73 16.27
CA ASN A 114 -26.57 0.10 15.26
C ASN A 114 -26.78 -1.42 15.47
N ASN A 115 -26.12 -2.02 16.46
CA ASN A 115 -26.30 -3.42 16.86
C ASN A 115 -26.80 -3.54 18.31
N ASP A 116 -27.47 -2.51 18.83
CA ASP A 116 -28.07 -2.46 20.17
C ASP A 116 -27.08 -2.69 21.33
N GLU A 117 -25.79 -2.40 21.10
CA GLU A 117 -24.76 -2.46 22.14
C GLU A 117 -24.52 -1.08 22.76
N ASP A 118 -24.31 -1.02 24.07
CA ASP A 118 -24.01 0.23 24.76
C ASP A 118 -22.55 0.67 24.49
N LYS A 119 -22.40 1.85 23.87
CA LYS A 119 -21.11 2.49 23.60
C LYS A 119 -20.23 2.70 24.84
N ASN A 120 -20.82 2.80 26.04
CA ASN A 120 -20.11 2.97 27.28
C ASN A 120 -19.30 1.72 27.68
N ASN A 121 -19.61 0.57 27.08
CA ASN A 121 -18.90 -0.69 27.29
C ASN A 121 -17.69 -0.85 26.36
N LEU A 122 -17.47 0.05 25.40
CA LEU A 122 -16.31 0.02 24.50
C LEU A 122 -15.03 0.43 25.25
N LYS A 123 -14.08 -0.52 25.40
CA LYS A 123 -12.82 -0.33 26.14
C LYS A 123 -11.61 -0.84 25.36
N TYR A 124 -11.48 -0.48 24.09
CA TYR A 124 -10.35 -0.89 23.27
C TYR A 124 -9.20 0.14 23.27
N LYS A 125 -7.99 -0.34 22.95
CA LYS A 125 -6.83 0.50 22.61
C LYS A 125 -6.72 0.60 21.10
N LEU A 126 -6.56 1.82 20.57
CA LEU A 126 -6.37 2.06 19.14
C LEU A 126 -4.88 2.16 18.82
N TYR A 127 -4.38 1.30 17.92
CA TYR A 127 -3.04 1.34 17.38
C TYR A 127 -3.06 1.72 15.90
N LYS A 128 -2.19 2.65 15.53
CA LYS A 128 -1.94 3.04 14.13
C LYS A 128 -0.60 2.46 13.72
N VAL A 129 -0.62 1.55 12.78
CA VAL A 129 0.57 0.85 12.26
C VAL A 129 1.01 1.51 10.96
N GLU A 130 2.31 1.73 10.78
CA GLU A 130 2.84 2.22 9.52
C GLU A 130 2.47 1.27 8.38
N HIS A 131 2.03 1.82 7.24
CA HIS A 131 1.45 1.07 6.13
C HIS A 131 2.33 -0.10 5.65
N HIS A 132 3.59 0.17 5.32
CA HIS A 132 4.51 -0.87 4.86
C HIS A 132 4.89 -1.88 5.94
N LEU A 133 4.90 -1.45 7.21
CA LEU A 133 5.08 -2.37 8.34
C LEU A 133 3.89 -3.32 8.48
N ALA A 134 2.66 -2.83 8.26
CA ALA A 134 1.47 -3.67 8.25
C ALA A 134 1.51 -4.70 7.11
N HIS A 135 2.02 -4.32 5.92
CA HIS A 135 2.24 -5.26 4.82
C HIS A 135 3.22 -6.38 5.20
N ILE A 136 4.41 -6.03 5.72
CA ILE A 136 5.41 -7.04 6.13
C ILE A 136 4.85 -7.92 7.25
N ALA A 137 4.17 -7.35 8.23
CA ALA A 137 3.55 -8.08 9.34
C ALA A 137 2.51 -9.10 8.84
N SER A 138 1.67 -8.72 7.87
CA SER A 138 0.66 -9.61 7.30
C SER A 138 1.28 -10.84 6.60
N ALA A 139 2.39 -10.65 5.91
CA ALA A 139 3.10 -11.75 5.26
C ALA A 139 3.90 -12.59 6.27
N TYR A 140 4.62 -11.94 7.19
CA TYR A 140 5.54 -12.62 8.09
C TYR A 140 4.81 -13.45 9.16
N TYR A 141 3.86 -12.88 9.88
CA TYR A 141 3.18 -13.59 10.97
C TYR A 141 2.29 -14.74 10.49
N LEU A 142 1.89 -14.73 9.21
CA LEU A 142 1.13 -15.82 8.60
C LEU A 142 1.99 -16.83 7.84
N SER A 143 3.27 -16.55 7.62
CA SER A 143 4.19 -17.46 6.89
C SER A 143 4.54 -18.74 7.63
N GLY A 144 4.39 -18.74 8.96
CA GLY A 144 4.90 -19.81 9.83
C GLY A 144 6.41 -19.73 10.09
N PHE A 145 7.15 -18.80 9.48
CA PHE A 145 8.57 -18.60 9.77
C PHE A 145 8.77 -18.02 11.17
N LYS A 146 9.66 -18.61 11.95
CA LYS A 146 10.04 -18.12 13.26
C LYS A 146 11.48 -17.62 13.33
N ASN A 147 12.33 -18.13 12.42
CA ASN A 147 13.73 -17.77 12.35
C ASN A 147 13.92 -16.46 11.57
N ARG A 148 15.16 -15.99 11.55
CA ARG A 148 15.58 -14.83 10.78
C ARG A 148 15.05 -14.89 9.34
N THR A 149 14.26 -13.91 8.95
CA THR A 149 13.54 -13.86 7.67
C THR A 149 13.72 -12.47 7.07
N ALA A 150 14.01 -12.42 5.77
CA ALA A 150 14.06 -11.17 5.02
C ALA A 150 12.62 -10.69 4.72
N GLY A 151 12.32 -9.44 5.00
CA GLY A 151 11.01 -8.83 4.74
C GLY A 151 11.10 -7.70 3.72
N LEU A 152 10.32 -7.78 2.66
CA LEU A 152 10.20 -6.75 1.62
C LEU A 152 8.75 -6.33 1.44
N SER A 153 8.51 -5.03 1.49
CA SER A 153 7.24 -4.45 1.05
C SER A 153 7.47 -3.39 -0.01
N TYR A 154 6.71 -3.44 -1.10
CA TYR A 154 6.72 -2.42 -2.14
C TYR A 154 5.33 -2.17 -2.71
N ASP A 155 5.04 -0.88 -2.95
CA ASP A 155 3.71 -0.39 -3.29
C ASP A 155 3.84 0.92 -4.09
N GLY A 156 2.72 1.45 -4.54
CA GLY A 156 2.65 2.83 -5.04
C GLY A 156 3.11 3.81 -3.95
N SER A 157 2.40 3.84 -2.84
CA SER A 157 2.83 4.54 -1.62
C SER A 157 1.89 4.30 -0.43
N GLY A 158 2.47 4.25 0.77
CA GLY A 158 1.74 4.30 2.04
C GLY A 158 2.57 5.02 3.09
N ASP A 159 1.98 5.96 3.82
CA ASP A 159 2.67 6.77 4.83
C ASP A 159 3.95 7.47 4.34
N ALA A 160 3.98 7.92 3.07
CA ALA A 160 5.10 8.53 2.34
C ALA A 160 6.27 7.58 2.02
N VAL A 161 6.09 6.29 2.22
CA VAL A 161 7.04 5.23 1.85
C VAL A 161 6.51 4.49 0.62
N SER A 162 7.39 4.00 -0.24
CA SER A 162 7.07 3.18 -1.41
C SER A 162 7.71 1.80 -1.35
N ILE A 163 8.85 1.66 -0.63
CA ILE A 163 9.55 0.39 -0.41
C ILE A 163 10.03 0.35 1.03
N MET A 164 9.91 -0.80 1.68
CA MET A 164 10.46 -1.06 3.00
C MET A 164 11.19 -2.39 3.03
N LEU A 165 12.42 -2.38 3.55
CA LEU A 165 13.22 -3.56 3.82
C LEU A 165 13.28 -3.77 5.33
N ALA A 166 13.07 -5.02 5.76
CA ALA A 166 13.08 -5.38 7.17
C ALA A 166 13.76 -6.73 7.43
N GLU A 167 14.19 -6.91 8.65
CA GLU A 167 14.57 -8.19 9.25
C GLU A 167 13.47 -8.62 10.21
N CYS A 168 12.94 -9.81 10.03
CA CYS A 168 11.93 -10.39 10.88
C CYS A 168 12.53 -11.57 11.66
N ASN A 169 12.27 -11.64 12.95
CA ASN A 169 12.76 -12.73 13.79
C ASN A 169 11.83 -12.92 15.01
N ASN A 170 11.30 -14.11 15.19
CA ASN A 170 10.30 -14.43 16.23
C ASN A 170 9.10 -13.47 16.18
N THR A 171 8.98 -12.58 17.16
CA THR A 171 7.88 -11.59 17.27
C THR A 171 8.31 -10.18 16.85
N GLU A 172 9.54 -10.00 16.41
CA GLU A 172 10.09 -8.69 16.07
C GLU A 172 10.18 -8.48 14.55
N ILE A 173 9.83 -7.29 14.11
CA ILE A 173 10.08 -6.80 12.75
C ILE A 173 10.95 -5.54 12.88
N LYS A 174 12.23 -5.68 12.55
CA LYS A 174 13.19 -4.58 12.54
C LYS A 174 13.27 -3.97 11.15
N VAL A 175 12.81 -2.74 11.01
CA VAL A 175 12.91 -2.01 9.74
C VAL A 175 14.36 -1.57 9.50
N LEU A 176 14.91 -1.93 8.34
CA LEU A 176 16.29 -1.65 7.94
C LEU A 176 16.38 -0.44 7.03
N GLU A 177 15.48 -0.34 6.05
CA GLU A 177 15.47 0.75 5.08
C GLU A 177 14.06 1.12 4.65
N ARG A 178 13.91 2.38 4.24
CA ARG A 178 12.71 2.92 3.57
C ARG A 178 13.11 3.70 2.33
N VAL A 179 12.40 3.49 1.25
CA VAL A 179 12.41 4.39 0.09
C VAL A 179 11.21 5.30 0.20
N TYR A 180 11.49 6.60 0.21
CA TYR A 180 10.45 7.61 0.37
C TYR A 180 10.02 8.19 -0.97
N LEU A 181 8.78 8.65 -1.04
CA LEU A 181 8.33 9.49 -2.14
C LEU A 181 9.33 10.67 -2.33
N PRO A 182 9.51 11.16 -3.56
CA PRO A 182 8.79 10.87 -4.81
C PRO A 182 9.23 9.60 -5.52
N LYS A 183 10.22 8.86 -5.01
CA LYS A 183 10.69 7.64 -5.63
C LYS A 183 9.69 6.51 -5.38
N SER A 184 9.12 5.97 -6.43
CA SER A 184 8.14 4.89 -6.34
C SER A 184 8.11 4.06 -7.62
N LEU A 185 8.46 2.78 -7.48
CA LEU A 185 8.41 1.82 -8.57
C LEU A 185 6.96 1.54 -8.99
N GLY A 186 6.03 1.45 -8.02
CA GLY A 186 4.61 1.26 -8.31
C GLY A 186 3.99 2.46 -9.04
N HIS A 187 4.26 3.69 -8.60
CA HIS A 187 3.79 4.87 -9.34
C HIS A 187 4.39 4.98 -10.73
N PHE A 188 5.64 4.56 -10.90
CA PHE A 188 6.25 4.50 -12.24
C PHE A 188 5.51 3.52 -13.13
N TYR A 189 5.21 2.32 -12.61
CA TYR A 189 4.45 1.30 -13.34
C TYR A 189 3.07 1.83 -13.75
N SER A 190 2.31 2.37 -12.80
CA SER A 190 0.98 2.95 -13.06
C SER A 190 1.02 4.09 -14.10
N ALA A 191 2.05 4.93 -14.07
CA ALA A 191 2.21 6.02 -15.03
C ALA A 191 2.39 5.51 -16.48
N VAL A 192 3.16 4.43 -16.66
CA VAL A 192 3.33 3.79 -17.97
C VAL A 192 2.02 3.08 -18.39
N CYS A 193 1.33 2.42 -17.46
CA CYS A 193 0.02 1.82 -17.73
C CYS A 193 -0.97 2.85 -18.29
N ASN A 194 -1.03 4.01 -17.68
CA ASN A 194 -1.85 5.13 -18.13
C ASN A 194 -1.48 5.59 -19.53
N TYR A 195 -0.19 5.71 -19.78
CA TYR A 195 0.30 6.16 -21.10
C TYR A 195 -0.15 5.24 -22.23
N ILE A 196 -0.21 3.93 -22.01
CA ILE A 196 -0.66 2.94 -22.99
C ILE A 196 -2.17 2.65 -22.91
N GLY A 197 -2.95 3.55 -22.27
CA GLY A 197 -4.41 3.53 -22.29
C GLY A 197 -5.10 2.73 -21.18
N PHE A 198 -4.37 2.21 -20.18
CA PHE A 198 -4.94 1.55 -19.00
C PHE A 198 -5.04 2.56 -17.85
N GLU A 199 -6.10 3.37 -17.87
CA GLU A 199 -6.24 4.56 -17.02
C GLU A 199 -6.99 4.32 -15.71
N LYS A 200 -7.64 3.16 -15.54
CA LYS A 200 -8.41 2.86 -14.34
C LYS A 200 -7.50 2.30 -13.25
N PHE A 201 -7.72 2.73 -12.02
CA PHE A 201 -7.04 2.18 -10.86
C PHE A 201 -7.17 0.64 -10.82
N GLY A 202 -6.07 -0.04 -10.54
CA GLY A 202 -6.02 -1.51 -10.47
C GLY A 202 -6.06 -2.21 -11.84
N GLU A 203 -5.78 -1.51 -12.97
CA GLU A 203 -5.62 -2.15 -14.28
C GLU A 203 -4.18 -2.60 -14.56
N GLU A 204 -3.23 -2.37 -13.65
CA GLU A 204 -1.81 -2.70 -13.79
C GLU A 204 -1.59 -4.19 -14.10
N TYR A 205 -2.38 -5.08 -13.51
CA TYR A 205 -2.32 -6.53 -13.80
C TYR A 205 -2.62 -6.87 -15.27
N LYS A 206 -3.42 -6.04 -15.97
CA LYS A 206 -3.70 -6.22 -17.40
C LYS A 206 -2.47 -5.89 -18.23
N VAL A 207 -1.71 -4.87 -17.81
CA VAL A 207 -0.45 -4.50 -18.48
C VAL A 207 0.62 -5.56 -18.23
N MET A 208 0.68 -6.12 -17.03
CA MET A 208 1.52 -7.27 -16.73
C MET A 208 1.18 -8.46 -17.68
N GLY A 209 -0.10 -8.80 -17.84
CA GLY A 209 -0.54 -9.82 -18.80
C GLY A 209 -0.22 -9.45 -20.26
N LEU A 210 -0.38 -8.17 -20.63
CA LEU A 210 -0.07 -7.67 -21.98
C LEU A 210 1.41 -7.80 -22.33
N SER A 211 2.29 -7.71 -21.35
CA SER A 211 3.75 -7.81 -21.51
C SER A 211 4.21 -9.12 -22.15
N ALA A 212 3.42 -10.19 -22.02
CA ALA A 212 3.71 -11.49 -22.62
C ALA A 212 3.64 -11.48 -24.16
N TYR A 213 3.00 -10.47 -24.75
CA TYR A 213 2.76 -10.35 -26.20
C TYR A 213 3.66 -9.31 -26.87
N GLY A 214 4.58 -8.70 -26.14
CA GLY A 214 5.48 -7.65 -26.64
C GLY A 214 6.94 -8.07 -26.70
N GLU A 215 7.74 -7.21 -27.32
CA GLU A 215 9.20 -7.30 -27.37
C GLU A 215 9.83 -6.19 -26.52
N ASP A 216 11.01 -6.48 -25.95
CA ASP A 216 11.73 -5.47 -25.13
C ASP A 216 12.47 -4.46 -26.00
N LYS A 217 11.82 -3.35 -26.34
CA LYS A 217 12.37 -2.26 -27.14
C LYS A 217 12.72 -1.00 -26.35
N TYR A 218 12.17 -0.86 -25.13
CA TYR A 218 12.21 0.41 -24.38
C TYR A 218 12.88 0.28 -22.98
N SER A 219 13.38 -0.87 -22.58
CA SER A 219 13.96 -1.06 -21.24
C SER A 219 15.19 -0.18 -21.01
N ASN A 220 16.02 0.07 -22.05
CA ASN A 220 17.14 1.01 -21.94
C ASN A 220 16.66 2.42 -21.61
N TYR A 221 15.58 2.88 -22.24
CA TYR A 221 14.96 4.16 -21.95
C TYR A 221 14.38 4.20 -20.52
N PHE A 222 13.68 3.16 -20.09
CA PHE A 222 13.16 3.08 -18.72
C PHE A 222 14.29 3.04 -17.69
N ASN A 223 15.39 2.33 -17.95
CA ASN A 223 16.56 2.30 -17.07
C ASN A 223 17.19 3.69 -16.87
N ASP A 224 17.07 4.61 -17.85
CA ASP A 224 17.49 5.99 -17.68
C ASP A 224 16.59 6.79 -16.73
N LEU A 225 15.31 6.43 -16.65
CA LEU A 225 14.31 7.13 -15.84
C LEU A 225 14.27 6.59 -14.40
N ILE A 226 14.34 5.27 -14.23
CA ILE A 226 14.26 4.58 -12.96
C ILE A 226 15.25 3.41 -12.94
N GLY A 227 15.82 3.13 -11.77
CA GLY A 227 16.77 2.02 -11.62
C GLY A 227 17.14 1.79 -10.17
N TYR A 228 17.77 0.66 -9.91
CA TYR A 228 18.40 0.38 -8.61
C TYR A 228 19.56 1.35 -8.35
N ASP A 229 19.79 1.65 -7.08
CA ASP A 229 20.87 2.51 -6.60
C ASP A 229 21.50 1.92 -5.33
N GLU A 230 22.81 1.76 -5.33
CA GLU A 230 23.53 1.17 -4.18
C GLU A 230 23.40 2.00 -2.89
N LYS A 231 23.33 3.32 -3.00
CA LYS A 231 23.23 4.23 -1.85
C LYS A 231 21.81 4.41 -1.37
N TYR A 232 20.88 4.61 -2.31
CA TYR A 232 19.50 5.05 -2.01
C TYR A 232 18.44 3.99 -2.30
N CYS A 233 18.83 2.75 -2.62
CA CYS A 233 17.99 1.63 -3.01
C CYS A 233 17.29 1.84 -4.36
N LEU A 234 16.66 2.98 -4.58
CA LEU A 234 15.99 3.33 -5.82
C LEU A 234 16.45 4.70 -6.33
N ARG A 235 16.88 4.75 -7.60
CA ARG A 235 17.14 5.96 -8.35
C ARG A 235 15.94 6.23 -9.27
N GLN A 236 15.46 7.46 -9.28
CA GLN A 236 14.38 7.90 -10.15
C GLN A 236 14.61 9.35 -10.54
N LYS A 237 14.57 9.64 -11.85
CA LYS A 237 14.55 11.01 -12.33
C LYS A 237 13.24 11.68 -11.94
N ASN A 238 13.23 13.00 -11.79
CA ASN A 238 12.01 13.75 -11.53
C ASN A 238 11.18 13.87 -12.81
N ILE A 239 10.39 12.83 -13.08
CA ILE A 239 9.57 12.69 -14.29
C ILE A 239 8.08 12.86 -14.02
N PHE A 240 7.69 12.94 -12.74
CA PHE A 240 6.30 13.03 -12.34
C PHE A 240 5.92 14.45 -11.91
N ASN A 241 4.75 14.89 -12.36
CA ASN A 241 4.13 16.10 -11.81
C ASN A 241 3.22 15.73 -10.65
N TYR A 242 3.78 15.63 -9.44
CA TYR A 242 3.02 15.30 -8.24
C TYR A 242 1.96 16.34 -7.87
N ASN A 243 2.02 17.56 -8.43
CA ASN A 243 0.98 18.59 -8.23
C ASN A 243 -0.35 18.22 -8.89
N SER A 244 -0.35 17.28 -9.81
CA SER A 244 -1.56 16.75 -10.50
C SER A 244 -2.11 15.48 -9.84
N ILE A 245 -1.52 14.99 -8.75
CA ILE A 245 -2.02 13.80 -8.05
C ILE A 245 -3.23 14.18 -7.20
N ASP A 246 -4.40 14.05 -7.76
CA ASP A 246 -5.66 14.11 -7.03
C ASP A 246 -6.08 12.69 -6.62
N TYR A 247 -5.63 12.24 -5.47
CA TYR A 247 -5.94 10.91 -4.93
C TYR A 247 -7.45 10.60 -4.82
N LYS A 248 -8.30 11.63 -4.94
CA LYS A 248 -9.76 11.47 -4.88
C LYS A 248 -10.41 11.10 -6.22
N LYS A 249 -9.68 11.22 -7.33
CA LYS A 249 -10.23 11.06 -8.68
C LYS A 249 -9.57 9.97 -9.52
N ASN A 250 -8.98 8.92 -8.93
CA ASN A 250 -8.27 7.89 -9.69
C ASN A 250 -7.20 8.47 -10.64
N GLN A 251 -6.36 9.39 -10.14
CA GLN A 251 -5.49 10.14 -11.02
C GLN A 251 -4.14 9.51 -11.28
N ILE A 252 -3.92 9.53 -12.41
CA ILE A 252 -2.91 9.38 -13.42
C ILE A 252 -1.72 10.28 -13.13
N ILE A 253 -0.60 9.69 -12.78
CA ILE A 253 0.68 10.35 -12.80
C ILE A 253 1.07 10.52 -14.28
N LYS A 254 1.20 11.76 -14.74
CA LYS A 254 1.62 12.05 -16.11
C LYS A 254 3.14 12.22 -16.17
N PHE A 255 3.75 11.66 -17.19
CA PHE A 255 5.15 11.95 -17.50
C PHE A 255 5.33 13.42 -17.88
N ASN A 256 6.32 14.10 -17.27
CA ASN A 256 6.59 15.51 -17.54
C ASN A 256 7.45 15.76 -18.77
N LYS A 257 8.25 14.79 -19.20
CA LYS A 257 9.20 14.93 -20.33
C LYS A 257 9.52 13.58 -20.95
N GLY A 258 9.85 13.58 -22.24
CA GLY A 258 10.40 12.42 -22.95
C GLY A 258 9.58 11.98 -24.16
N ILE A 259 9.87 10.80 -24.67
CA ILE A 259 9.24 10.18 -25.85
C ILE A 259 7.71 10.13 -25.77
N PHE A 260 7.18 10.15 -24.56
CA PHE A 260 5.76 9.98 -24.25
C PHE A 260 4.91 11.26 -24.33
N LEU A 261 5.49 12.43 -24.69
CA LEU A 261 4.76 13.70 -24.56
C LEU A 261 3.74 13.99 -25.64
N ASN A 262 3.88 13.44 -26.84
CA ASN A 262 3.16 13.93 -28.01
C ASN A 262 2.36 12.89 -28.78
N LYS A 263 2.32 11.63 -28.37
CA LYS A 263 1.60 10.58 -29.09
C LYS A 263 0.80 9.71 -28.12
N LYS A 264 -0.50 9.68 -28.33
CA LYS A 264 -1.38 8.73 -27.62
C LYS A 264 -1.13 7.35 -28.25
N VAL A 265 -0.68 6.39 -27.43
CA VAL A 265 -0.51 5.00 -27.85
C VAL A 265 -1.87 4.32 -27.83
N GLU A 266 -2.22 3.64 -28.91
CA GLU A 266 -3.46 2.90 -29.00
C GLU A 266 -3.39 1.66 -28.13
N LYS A 267 -4.45 1.45 -27.32
CA LYS A 267 -4.58 0.30 -26.43
C LYS A 267 -4.57 -1.00 -27.24
N PHE A 268 -3.77 -1.98 -26.82
CA PHE A 268 -3.55 -3.28 -27.46
C PHE A 268 -2.81 -3.24 -28.82
N SER A 269 -2.28 -2.07 -29.25
CA SER A 269 -1.37 -2.00 -30.40
C SER A 269 -0.06 -2.76 -30.12
N GLN A 270 0.71 -3.08 -31.17
CA GLN A 270 2.02 -3.71 -30.99
C GLN A 270 2.94 -2.81 -30.14
N GLU A 271 2.90 -1.48 -30.35
CA GLU A 271 3.66 -0.52 -29.56
C GLU A 271 3.30 -0.59 -28.08
N SER A 272 2.00 -0.70 -27.72
CA SER A 272 1.57 -0.84 -26.32
C SER A 272 2.05 -2.15 -25.67
N LYS A 273 2.11 -3.25 -26.44
CA LYS A 273 2.65 -4.55 -26.00
C LYS A 273 4.16 -4.46 -25.74
N ASP A 274 4.90 -3.83 -26.65
CA ASP A 274 6.36 -3.67 -26.52
C ASP A 274 6.73 -2.76 -25.34
N ILE A 275 5.95 -1.69 -25.12
CA ILE A 275 6.09 -0.84 -23.93
C ILE A 275 5.79 -1.63 -22.66
N ALA A 276 4.71 -2.41 -22.63
CA ALA A 276 4.36 -3.26 -21.50
C ALA A 276 5.45 -4.30 -21.18
N LYS A 277 6.03 -4.93 -22.21
CA LYS A 277 7.16 -5.86 -22.07
C LYS A 277 8.38 -5.18 -21.45
N SER A 278 8.76 -4.04 -21.99
CA SER A 278 9.93 -3.29 -21.54
C SER A 278 9.75 -2.77 -20.11
N LEU A 279 8.53 -2.34 -19.76
CA LEU A 279 8.17 -1.96 -18.39
C LEU A 279 8.34 -3.14 -17.44
N GLN A 280 7.81 -4.31 -17.79
CA GLN A 280 7.87 -5.51 -16.96
C GLN A 280 9.32 -5.98 -16.76
N VAL A 281 10.13 -6.03 -17.81
CA VAL A 281 11.56 -6.37 -17.74
C VAL A 281 12.32 -5.41 -16.81
N THR A 282 12.06 -4.10 -16.95
CA THR A 282 12.68 -3.08 -16.08
C THR A 282 12.26 -3.23 -14.63
N PHE A 283 10.97 -3.47 -14.38
CA PHE A 283 10.42 -3.66 -13.05
C PHE A 283 11.04 -4.88 -12.36
N GLU A 284 11.02 -6.04 -13.01
CA GLU A 284 11.58 -7.29 -12.49
C GLU A 284 13.06 -7.15 -12.17
N LYS A 285 13.84 -6.55 -13.07
CA LYS A 285 15.27 -6.30 -12.86
C LYS A 285 15.53 -5.47 -11.59
N ILE A 286 14.77 -4.39 -11.38
CA ILE A 286 14.93 -3.54 -10.21
C ILE A 286 14.53 -4.29 -8.94
N VAL A 287 13.41 -5.03 -8.96
CA VAL A 287 12.97 -5.81 -7.79
C VAL A 287 13.99 -6.87 -7.41
N MET A 288 14.57 -7.59 -8.39
CA MET A 288 15.63 -8.57 -8.10
C MET A 288 16.87 -7.92 -7.47
N GLN A 289 17.29 -6.75 -7.94
CA GLN A 289 18.42 -6.02 -7.34
C GLN A 289 18.11 -5.53 -5.91
N ILE A 290 16.86 -5.19 -5.61
CA ILE A 290 16.42 -4.85 -4.25
C ILE A 290 16.42 -6.09 -3.35
N ILE A 291 16.00 -7.25 -3.88
CA ILE A 291 16.05 -8.54 -3.16
C ILE A 291 17.51 -8.91 -2.87
N ASP A 292 18.41 -8.77 -3.83
CA ASP A 292 19.86 -9.03 -3.62
C ASP A 292 20.45 -8.09 -2.54
N ARG A 293 20.04 -6.81 -2.53
CA ARG A 293 20.39 -5.87 -1.46
C ARG A 293 19.88 -6.34 -0.11
N LEU A 294 18.65 -6.77 -0.04
CA LEU A 294 18.02 -7.28 1.18
C LEU A 294 18.72 -8.56 1.66
N GLN A 295 19.02 -9.48 0.75
CA GLN A 295 19.77 -10.72 1.05
C GLN A 295 21.16 -10.45 1.65
N LYS A 296 21.88 -9.43 1.15
CA LYS A 296 23.16 -9.01 1.72
C LYS A 296 23.02 -8.49 3.16
N LYS A 297 21.90 -7.81 3.48
CA LYS A 297 21.62 -7.27 4.83
C LYS A 297 21.07 -8.31 5.80
N VAL A 298 20.24 -9.19 5.29
CA VAL A 298 19.56 -10.27 6.02
C VAL A 298 19.86 -11.58 5.31
N PRO A 299 21.04 -12.18 5.54
CA PRO A 299 21.37 -13.50 4.98
C PRO A 299 20.40 -14.56 5.54
N SER A 300 19.38 -14.89 4.79
CA SER A 300 18.35 -15.84 5.15
C SER A 300 17.84 -16.57 3.91
N SER A 301 17.46 -17.84 4.05
CA SER A 301 16.74 -18.59 3.03
C SER A 301 15.25 -18.27 2.98
N ASN A 302 14.74 -17.54 3.99
CA ASN A 302 13.34 -17.18 4.07
C ASN A 302 13.15 -15.72 3.61
N LEU A 303 12.18 -15.51 2.73
CA LEU A 303 11.76 -14.20 2.25
C LEU A 303 10.25 -14.09 2.36
N VAL A 304 9.77 -12.99 2.94
CA VAL A 304 8.35 -12.60 2.88
C VAL A 304 8.22 -11.30 2.11
N MET A 305 7.21 -11.26 1.23
CA MET A 305 6.94 -10.12 0.36
C MET A 305 5.47 -9.73 0.45
N ALA A 306 5.20 -8.43 0.49
CA ALA A 306 3.85 -7.89 0.49
C ALA A 306 3.82 -6.48 -0.10
N GLY A 307 2.64 -5.99 -0.45
CA GLY A 307 2.40 -4.68 -1.05
C GLY A 307 1.47 -4.77 -2.24
N GLY A 308 1.14 -3.64 -2.84
CA GLY A 308 0.21 -3.55 -3.96
C GLY A 308 0.85 -3.83 -5.33
N CYS A 309 2.17 -4.01 -5.39
CA CYS A 309 2.90 -4.27 -6.64
C CYS A 309 3.28 -5.73 -6.79
#